data_3fe8c75be0803f4d0e251c08281036d1
#
_entry.id   3fe8c75be0803f4d0e251c08281036d1
#
_cell.length_a   1.000
_cell.length_b   1.000
_cell.length_c   1.000
_cell.angle_alpha   90.00
_cell.angle_beta   90.00
_cell.angle_gamma   90.00
#
_symmetry.space_group_name_H-M   'P 1'
#
loop_
_entity.id
_entity.type
_entity.pdbx_description
1 polymer ?
#
loop_
_entity_poly.entity_id
_entity_poly.type
_entity_poly.pdbx_seq_one_letter_code
_entity_poly.pdbx_strand_id
1 'polypeptide(L)'
;RDAQLNAYAPLSLLGLILFWGGMLILAFALVHWGLQIPLHGEMLRHDIGTYLYFSGVTFLTLGFGDVTSTNGIGRFLAVMEAAVGFGFLAIVISYLPVLYQSFSRRETTICMLDARAGSPPTSAELLRRHAERDNMAELVELLKEYERWSAELLESFLSYPILAFYRSQHDQQSWLSALTAILDTCAIGRLRFANSPEWQK
;
A
#
# COMPACT_ATOMS: atom_id res chain seq x y z
N ARG A 1 4.80 15.06 -16.50
CA ARG A 1 3.47 15.05 -15.87
C ARG A 1 3.14 13.66 -15.33
N ASP A 2 3.49 12.59 -16.05
CA ASP A 2 3.16 11.20 -15.68
C ASP A 2 4.02 10.68 -14.52
N ALA A 3 5.31 11.01 -14.45
CA ALA A 3 6.18 10.67 -13.32
C ALA A 3 5.67 11.23 -11.97
N GLN A 4 5.03 12.40 -11.97
CA GLN A 4 4.43 12.98 -10.77
C GLN A 4 3.17 12.22 -10.33
N LEU A 5 2.36 11.75 -11.29
CA LEU A 5 1.17 10.96 -11.00
C LEU A 5 1.51 9.57 -10.45
N ASN A 6 2.60 8.97 -10.92
CA ASN A 6 3.07 7.67 -10.43
C ASN A 6 3.59 7.72 -8.99
N ALA A 7 4.20 8.86 -8.59
CA ALA A 7 4.67 9.08 -7.22
C ALA A 7 3.54 9.51 -6.26
N TYR A 8 2.39 9.93 -6.78
CA TYR A 8 1.31 10.51 -5.97
C TYR A 8 0.75 9.52 -4.93
N ALA A 9 0.50 8.27 -5.34
CA ALA A 9 -0.11 7.29 -4.45
C ALA A 9 0.80 6.92 -3.24
N PRO A 10 2.09 6.57 -3.42
CA PRO A 10 2.97 6.32 -2.27
C PRO A 10 3.20 7.57 -1.42
N LEU A 11 3.34 8.77 -2.04
CA LEU A 11 3.52 10.01 -1.30
C LEU A 11 2.28 10.42 -0.50
N SER A 12 1.08 10.20 -1.04
CA SER A 12 -0.16 10.49 -0.33
C SER A 12 -0.35 9.59 0.89
N LEU A 13 0.04 8.32 0.80
CA LEU A 13 0.04 7.41 1.94
C LEU A 13 1.00 7.86 3.04
N LEU A 14 2.24 8.22 2.68
CA LEU A 14 3.21 8.76 3.63
C LEU A 14 2.71 10.07 4.26
N GLY A 15 2.15 10.97 3.46
CA GLY A 15 1.53 12.20 3.93
C GLY A 15 0.39 11.94 4.92
N LEU A 16 -0.46 10.95 4.66
CA LEU A 16 -1.55 10.55 5.53
C LEU A 16 -1.04 9.99 6.87
N ILE A 17 -0.01 9.15 6.84
CA ILE A 17 0.64 8.61 8.06
C ILE A 17 1.22 9.74 8.90
N LEU A 18 1.98 10.67 8.28
CA LEU A 18 2.55 11.82 8.98
C LEU A 18 1.46 12.73 9.55
N PHE A 19 0.37 12.94 8.80
CA PHE A 19 -0.78 13.71 9.27
C PHE A 19 -1.42 13.07 10.50
N TRP A 20 -1.70 11.77 10.49
CA TRP A 20 -2.29 11.07 11.64
C TRP A 20 -1.34 11.02 12.83
N GLY A 21 -0.04 10.79 12.62
CA GLY A 21 0.96 10.88 13.69
C GLY A 21 1.01 12.27 14.33
N GLY A 22 1.03 13.33 13.51
CA GLY A 22 0.98 14.71 13.97
C GLY A 22 -0.31 15.04 14.73
N MET A 23 -1.45 14.54 14.26
CA MET A 23 -2.74 14.71 14.96
C MET A 23 -2.77 14.00 16.32
N LEU A 24 -2.18 12.83 16.44
CA LEU A 24 -2.06 12.12 17.74
C LEU A 24 -1.16 12.89 18.71
N ILE A 25 -0.01 13.38 18.26
CA ILE A 25 0.88 14.21 19.06
C ILE A 25 0.13 15.46 19.54
N LEU A 26 -0.57 16.15 18.66
CA LEU A 26 -1.36 17.33 19.01
C LEU A 26 -2.47 17.00 20.02
N ALA A 27 -3.17 15.88 19.84
CA ALA A 27 -4.23 15.46 20.75
C ALA A 27 -3.69 15.20 22.16
N PHE A 28 -2.58 14.48 22.30
CA PHE A 28 -1.94 14.27 23.61
C PHE A 28 -1.40 15.57 24.21
N ALA A 29 -0.80 16.44 23.40
CA ALA A 29 -0.35 17.76 23.85
C ALA A 29 -1.52 18.59 24.42
N LEU A 30 -2.68 18.58 23.76
CA LEU A 30 -3.89 19.26 24.23
C LEU A 30 -4.44 18.64 25.51
N VAL A 31 -4.39 17.32 25.67
CA VAL A 31 -4.78 16.64 26.93
C VAL A 31 -3.85 17.05 28.07
N HIS A 32 -2.54 17.00 27.86
CA HIS A 32 -1.57 17.42 28.87
C HIS A 32 -1.74 18.91 29.26
N TRP A 33 -1.92 19.77 28.26
CA TRP A 33 -2.15 21.18 28.47
C TRP A 33 -3.49 21.48 29.17
N GLY A 34 -4.57 20.83 28.73
CA GLY A 34 -5.91 21.01 29.33
C GLY A 34 -6.00 20.54 30.78
N LEU A 35 -5.27 19.47 31.12
CA LEU A 35 -5.14 19.00 32.51
C LEU A 35 -4.09 19.76 33.31
N GLN A 36 -3.44 20.77 32.73
CA GLN A 36 -2.39 21.56 33.37
C GLN A 36 -1.33 20.67 34.05
N ILE A 37 -0.89 19.60 33.35
CA ILE A 37 0.10 18.66 33.89
C ILE A 37 1.39 19.42 34.22
N PRO A 38 1.88 19.36 35.49
CA PRO A 38 3.11 20.03 35.84
C PRO A 38 4.31 19.38 35.21
N LEU A 39 5.02 20.15 34.39
CA LEU A 39 6.25 19.72 33.70
C LEU A 39 7.47 20.33 34.43
N HIS A 40 8.59 19.63 34.43
CA HIS A 40 9.88 20.07 34.93
C HIS A 40 10.91 20.12 33.81
N GLY A 41 11.73 21.19 33.76
CA GLY A 41 12.78 21.41 32.77
C GLY A 41 13.43 22.79 32.93
N GLU A 42 14.60 23.01 32.32
CA GLU A 42 15.43 24.20 32.57
C GLU A 42 14.89 25.52 31.97
N MET A 43 14.01 25.50 30.97
CA MET A 43 13.50 26.70 30.27
C MET A 43 11.99 26.64 30.04
N LEU A 44 11.21 26.20 31.03
CA LEU A 44 9.79 25.98 30.86
C LEU A 44 8.97 27.27 30.77
N ARG A 45 8.38 27.49 29.60
CA ARG A 45 7.14 28.26 29.49
C ARG A 45 5.97 27.26 29.53
N HIS A 46 4.96 27.52 30.38
CA HIS A 46 3.73 26.72 30.40
C HIS A 46 2.83 27.12 29.22
N ASP A 47 3.37 27.05 28.01
CA ASP A 47 2.67 27.33 26.78
C ASP A 47 2.41 26.01 26.00
N ILE A 48 1.51 26.06 25.05
CA ILE A 48 1.15 24.90 24.21
C ILE A 48 2.36 24.32 23.48
N GLY A 49 3.36 25.15 23.17
CA GLY A 49 4.58 24.71 22.49
C GLY A 49 5.40 23.73 23.33
N THR A 50 5.51 23.96 24.64
CA THR A 50 6.19 23.05 25.57
C THR A 50 5.47 21.69 25.66
N TYR A 51 4.14 21.70 25.75
CA TYR A 51 3.37 20.45 25.75
C TYR A 51 3.44 19.74 24.43
N LEU A 52 3.46 20.44 23.31
CA LEU A 52 3.62 19.86 21.98
C LEU A 52 4.99 19.19 21.82
N TYR A 53 6.04 19.85 22.30
CA TYR A 53 7.38 19.28 22.32
C TYR A 53 7.45 18.03 23.20
N PHE A 54 6.95 18.11 24.44
CA PHE A 54 6.89 16.98 25.36
C PHE A 54 6.15 15.78 24.76
N SER A 55 4.98 16.04 24.17
CA SER A 55 4.18 15.02 23.48
C SER A 55 4.92 14.43 22.29
N GLY A 56 5.53 15.26 21.44
CA GLY A 56 6.32 14.78 20.30
C GLY A 56 7.48 13.85 20.71
N VAL A 57 8.25 14.26 21.74
CA VAL A 57 9.38 13.47 22.28
C VAL A 57 8.89 12.16 22.90
N THR A 58 7.74 12.18 23.57
CA THR A 58 7.15 11.02 24.21
C THR A 58 6.55 10.04 23.18
N PHE A 59 5.72 10.56 22.27
CA PHE A 59 5.05 9.77 21.22
C PHE A 59 6.05 9.09 20.30
N LEU A 60 7.09 9.81 19.87
CA LEU A 60 8.16 9.26 19.03
C LEU A 60 9.17 8.43 19.82
N THR A 61 8.94 8.21 21.11
CA THR A 61 9.80 7.42 22.01
C THR A 61 11.25 7.91 22.07
N LEU A 62 11.51 9.20 21.84
CA LEU A 62 12.85 9.78 21.88
C LEU A 62 13.39 9.90 23.30
N GLY A 63 12.53 10.37 24.26
CA GLY A 63 12.83 10.33 25.69
C GLY A 63 14.06 11.12 26.12
N PHE A 64 14.30 12.33 25.60
CA PHE A 64 15.49 13.14 25.94
C PHE A 64 15.63 13.43 27.44
N GLY A 65 14.50 13.47 28.17
CA GLY A 65 14.51 13.68 29.62
C GLY A 65 14.70 15.15 30.06
N ASP A 66 14.78 16.07 29.13
CA ASP A 66 14.90 17.52 29.34
C ASP A 66 13.59 18.17 29.83
N VAL A 67 12.46 17.59 29.40
CA VAL A 67 11.12 17.92 29.88
C VAL A 67 10.44 16.68 30.41
N THR A 68 10.01 16.67 31.66
CA THR A 68 9.40 15.50 32.29
C THR A 68 8.17 15.89 33.13
N SER A 69 7.21 14.98 33.23
CA SER A 69 6.06 15.14 34.11
C SER A 69 6.41 14.80 35.54
N THR A 70 5.97 15.67 36.49
CA THR A 70 6.28 15.52 37.93
C THR A 70 5.19 14.78 38.69
N ASN A 71 3.95 14.77 38.24
CA ASN A 71 2.83 14.13 38.92
C ASN A 71 2.48 12.74 38.39
N GLY A 72 1.74 11.93 39.17
CA GLY A 72 1.39 10.57 38.81
C GLY A 72 0.50 10.47 37.55
N ILE A 73 -0.44 11.39 37.39
CA ILE A 73 -1.37 11.44 36.25
C ILE A 73 -0.58 11.69 34.96
N GLY A 74 0.30 12.70 34.97
CA GLY A 74 1.10 13.01 33.79
C GLY A 74 2.09 11.89 33.40
N ARG A 75 2.69 11.21 34.41
CA ARG A 75 3.53 10.04 34.16
C ARG A 75 2.74 8.89 33.53
N PHE A 76 1.53 8.62 34.04
CA PHE A 76 0.66 7.61 33.47
C PHE A 76 0.27 7.95 32.01
N LEU A 77 -0.13 9.19 31.75
CA LEU A 77 -0.46 9.66 30.41
C LEU A 77 0.74 9.57 29.47
N ALA A 78 1.94 9.93 29.92
CA ALA A 78 3.17 9.81 29.12
C ALA A 78 3.48 8.35 28.74
N VAL A 79 3.27 7.40 29.67
CA VAL A 79 3.45 5.95 29.36
C VAL A 79 2.41 5.48 28.34
N MET A 80 1.15 5.90 28.50
CA MET A 80 0.09 5.56 27.52
C MET A 80 0.37 6.19 26.17
N GLU A 81 0.82 7.42 26.12
CA GLU A 81 1.22 8.11 24.89
C GLU A 81 2.38 7.38 24.19
N ALA A 82 3.43 7.03 24.93
CA ALA A 82 4.56 6.26 24.40
C ALA A 82 4.12 4.89 23.87
N ALA A 83 3.20 4.21 24.56
CA ALA A 83 2.65 2.93 24.10
C ALA A 83 1.86 3.08 22.79
N VAL A 84 1.03 4.14 22.67
CA VAL A 84 0.31 4.46 21.44
C VAL A 84 1.27 4.82 20.32
N GLY A 85 2.29 5.63 20.58
CA GLY A 85 3.32 6.01 19.62
C GLY A 85 4.11 4.80 19.11
N PHE A 86 4.54 3.91 20.01
CA PHE A 86 5.21 2.66 19.65
C PHE A 86 4.30 1.75 18.80
N GLY A 87 3.04 1.60 19.20
CA GLY A 87 2.06 0.83 18.44
C GLY A 87 1.81 1.41 17.04
N PHE A 88 1.72 2.74 16.93
CA PHE A 88 1.61 3.42 15.64
C PHE A 88 2.81 3.14 14.74
N LEU A 89 4.03 3.27 15.24
CA LEU A 89 5.26 2.95 14.49
C LEU A 89 5.32 1.47 14.09
N ALA A 90 4.93 0.56 14.96
CA ALA A 90 4.90 -0.87 14.67
C ALA A 90 3.92 -1.19 13.53
N ILE A 91 2.74 -0.58 13.51
CA ILE A 91 1.77 -0.71 12.40
C ILE A 91 2.37 -0.18 11.10
N VAL A 92 2.97 1.02 11.12
CA VAL A 92 3.58 1.61 9.92
C VAL A 92 4.68 0.72 9.35
N ILE A 93 5.59 0.24 10.20
CA ILE A 93 6.72 -0.62 9.79
C ILE A 93 6.23 -1.97 9.25
N SER A 94 5.17 -2.53 9.78
CA SER A 94 4.63 -3.82 9.32
C SER A 94 3.76 -3.68 8.07
N TYR A 95 2.97 -2.61 7.96
CA TYR A 95 1.97 -2.45 6.91
C TYR A 95 2.55 -1.95 5.57
N LEU A 96 3.47 -0.99 5.61
CA LEU A 96 4.06 -0.39 4.40
C LEU A 96 4.78 -1.40 3.49
N PRO A 97 5.67 -2.28 4.00
CA PRO A 97 6.33 -3.28 3.16
C PRO A 97 5.35 -4.26 2.51
N VAL A 98 4.29 -4.65 3.23
CA VAL A 98 3.28 -5.58 2.69
C VAL A 98 2.51 -4.95 1.54
N LEU A 99 2.09 -3.68 1.69
CA LEU A 99 1.47 -2.92 0.60
C LEU A 99 2.37 -2.83 -0.63
N TYR A 100 3.64 -2.47 -0.41
CA TYR A 100 4.61 -2.34 -1.51
C TYR A 100 4.87 -3.68 -2.20
N GLN A 101 5.00 -4.77 -1.47
CA GLN A 101 5.17 -6.11 -2.04
C GLN A 101 3.97 -6.53 -2.87
N SER A 102 2.75 -6.31 -2.39
CA SER A 102 1.52 -6.62 -3.12
C SER A 102 1.42 -5.80 -4.41
N PHE A 103 1.74 -4.51 -4.34
CA PHE A 103 1.83 -3.63 -5.51
C PHE A 103 2.89 -4.12 -6.51
N SER A 104 4.11 -4.39 -6.05
CA SER A 104 5.22 -4.82 -6.90
C SER A 104 4.95 -6.15 -7.61
N ARG A 105 4.35 -7.13 -6.91
CA ARG A 105 3.95 -8.40 -7.53
C ARG A 105 2.94 -8.18 -8.66
N ARG A 106 1.93 -7.35 -8.43
CA ARG A 106 0.95 -6.98 -9.47
C ARG A 106 1.62 -6.37 -10.70
N GLU A 107 2.49 -5.39 -10.50
CA GLU A 107 3.19 -4.71 -11.61
C GLU A 107 4.10 -5.66 -12.39
N THR A 108 4.80 -6.56 -11.72
CA THR A 108 5.64 -7.57 -12.36
C THR A 108 4.83 -8.46 -13.30
N THR A 109 3.67 -8.95 -12.86
CA THR A 109 2.81 -9.80 -13.67
C THR A 109 2.24 -9.06 -14.88
N ILE A 110 1.84 -7.78 -14.70
CA ILE A 110 1.38 -6.93 -15.80
C ILE A 110 2.51 -6.74 -16.84
N CYS A 111 3.72 -6.44 -16.38
CA CYS A 111 4.87 -6.26 -17.25
C CYS A 111 5.21 -7.54 -18.05
N MET A 112 5.08 -8.73 -17.43
CA MET A 112 5.26 -10.01 -18.13
C MET A 112 4.19 -10.25 -19.20
N LEU A 113 2.94 -9.82 -18.96
CA LEU A 113 1.89 -9.90 -19.98
C LEU A 113 2.17 -8.99 -21.16
N ASP A 114 2.63 -7.77 -20.91
CA ASP A 114 2.96 -6.81 -21.97
C ASP A 114 3.98 -7.36 -22.95
N ALA A 115 5.00 -8.07 -22.48
CA ALA A 115 5.99 -8.71 -23.33
C ALA A 115 5.36 -9.76 -24.26
N ARG A 116 4.24 -10.38 -23.86
CA ARG A 116 3.55 -11.45 -24.61
C ARG A 116 2.35 -10.95 -25.40
N ALA A 117 1.64 -9.94 -24.93
CA ALA A 117 0.36 -9.45 -25.48
C ALA A 117 0.42 -8.04 -26.09
N GLY A 118 1.60 -7.39 -26.05
CA GLY A 118 1.77 -6.01 -26.51
C GLY A 118 1.49 -5.00 -25.40
N SER A 119 1.82 -3.72 -25.65
CA SER A 119 1.58 -2.61 -24.71
C SER A 119 0.76 -1.51 -25.39
N PRO A 120 -0.52 -1.32 -25.01
CA PRO A 120 -1.29 -2.06 -24.00
C PRO A 120 -1.57 -3.51 -24.41
N PRO A 121 -1.72 -4.45 -23.44
CA PRO A 121 -1.96 -5.85 -23.73
C PRO A 121 -3.33 -6.06 -24.39
N THR A 122 -3.37 -6.90 -25.42
CA THR A 122 -4.59 -7.25 -26.16
C THR A 122 -4.72 -8.75 -26.36
N SER A 123 -5.95 -9.26 -26.29
CA SER A 123 -6.25 -10.67 -26.55
C SER A 123 -5.88 -11.09 -27.97
N ALA A 124 -6.08 -10.20 -28.94
CA ALA A 124 -5.76 -10.45 -30.35
C ALA A 124 -4.26 -10.70 -30.56
N GLU A 125 -3.41 -9.86 -29.97
CA GLU A 125 -1.96 -9.99 -30.07
C GLU A 125 -1.44 -11.22 -29.32
N LEU A 126 -2.01 -11.52 -28.16
CA LEU A 126 -1.68 -12.71 -27.38
C LEU A 126 -1.97 -13.99 -28.17
N LEU A 127 -3.18 -14.09 -28.73
CA LEU A 127 -3.58 -15.24 -29.58
C LEU A 127 -2.75 -15.35 -30.85
N ARG A 128 -2.50 -14.21 -31.53
CA ARG A 128 -1.70 -14.18 -32.76
C ARG A 128 -0.28 -14.76 -32.55
N ARG A 129 0.40 -14.29 -31.49
CA ARG A 129 1.79 -14.72 -31.19
C ARG A 129 1.89 -16.20 -30.83
N HIS A 130 0.89 -16.76 -30.13
CA HIS A 130 0.86 -18.17 -29.79
C HIS A 130 0.47 -19.05 -30.99
N ALA A 131 -0.45 -18.57 -31.83
CA ALA A 131 -0.81 -19.27 -33.07
C ALA A 131 0.35 -19.30 -34.06
N GLU A 132 1.11 -18.23 -34.23
CA GLU A 132 2.28 -18.19 -35.14
C GLU A 132 3.41 -19.16 -34.73
N ARG A 133 3.51 -19.43 -33.40
CA ARG A 133 4.51 -20.38 -32.85
C ARG A 133 4.01 -21.83 -32.76
N ASP A 134 2.77 -22.07 -33.14
CA ASP A 134 2.09 -23.37 -32.96
C ASP A 134 2.19 -23.90 -31.51
N ASN A 135 2.05 -23.01 -30.56
CA ASN A 135 2.27 -23.30 -29.12
C ASN A 135 1.04 -22.99 -28.28
N MET A 136 -0.09 -23.63 -28.60
CA MET A 136 -1.35 -23.45 -27.88
C MET A 136 -1.30 -24.02 -26.45
N ALA A 137 -0.47 -25.05 -26.21
CA ALA A 137 -0.26 -25.62 -24.88
C ALA A 137 0.37 -24.58 -23.92
N GLU A 138 1.32 -23.77 -24.39
CA GLU A 138 1.92 -22.69 -23.62
C GLU A 138 0.88 -21.59 -23.24
N LEU A 139 -0.06 -21.33 -24.17
CA LEU A 139 -1.15 -20.39 -23.89
C LEU A 139 -2.05 -20.90 -22.75
N VAL A 140 -2.37 -22.20 -22.74
CA VAL A 140 -3.17 -22.80 -21.66
C VAL A 140 -2.46 -22.67 -20.30
N GLU A 141 -1.16 -22.98 -20.26
CA GLU A 141 -0.38 -22.80 -19.00
C GLU A 141 -0.29 -21.34 -18.59
N LEU A 142 -0.13 -20.42 -19.53
CA LEU A 142 -0.20 -18.99 -19.26
C LEU A 142 -1.54 -18.59 -18.64
N LEU A 143 -2.66 -19.07 -19.18
CA LEU A 143 -3.99 -18.74 -18.66
C LEU A 143 -4.19 -19.28 -17.24
N LYS A 144 -3.65 -20.46 -16.91
CA LYS A 144 -3.65 -20.98 -15.52
C LYS A 144 -2.84 -20.11 -14.56
N GLU A 145 -1.70 -19.57 -15.02
CA GLU A 145 -0.91 -18.62 -14.24
C GLU A 145 -1.70 -17.35 -13.97
N TYR A 146 -2.42 -16.83 -14.96
CA TYR A 146 -3.24 -15.62 -14.81
C TYR A 146 -4.56 -15.86 -14.05
N GLU A 147 -5.08 -17.08 -14.02
CA GLU A 147 -6.16 -17.47 -13.12
C GLU A 147 -5.72 -17.29 -11.64
N ARG A 148 -4.54 -17.81 -11.30
CA ARG A 148 -3.95 -17.63 -9.97
C ARG A 148 -3.73 -16.13 -9.66
N TRP A 149 -3.15 -15.40 -10.62
CA TRP A 149 -2.94 -13.96 -10.47
C TRP A 149 -4.26 -13.21 -10.25
N SER A 150 -5.33 -13.57 -10.91
CA SER A 150 -6.64 -12.95 -10.75
C SER A 150 -7.19 -13.16 -9.32
N ALA A 151 -7.00 -14.35 -8.76
CA ALA A 151 -7.36 -14.64 -7.38
C ALA A 151 -6.49 -13.84 -6.38
N GLU A 152 -5.18 -13.76 -6.60
CA GLU A 152 -4.26 -12.95 -5.79
C GLU A 152 -4.59 -11.45 -5.88
N LEU A 153 -4.99 -10.97 -7.07
CA LEU A 153 -5.42 -9.59 -7.29
C LEU A 153 -6.68 -9.27 -6.49
N LEU A 154 -7.69 -10.14 -6.55
CA LEU A 154 -8.92 -10.01 -5.79
C LEU A 154 -8.64 -9.99 -4.28
N GLU A 155 -7.87 -10.94 -3.78
CA GLU A 155 -7.50 -11.03 -2.38
C GLU A 155 -6.73 -9.80 -1.91
N SER A 156 -5.81 -9.30 -2.74
CA SER A 156 -5.05 -8.09 -2.42
C SER A 156 -5.93 -6.85 -2.29
N PHE A 157 -7.00 -6.73 -3.09
CA PHE A 157 -7.95 -5.62 -3.01
C PHE A 157 -8.93 -5.75 -1.85
N LEU A 158 -9.29 -6.98 -1.47
CA LEU A 158 -10.11 -7.23 -0.28
C LEU A 158 -9.34 -6.93 1.00
N SER A 159 -8.07 -7.37 1.07
CA SER A 159 -7.20 -7.14 2.23
C SER A 159 -6.69 -5.68 2.31
N TYR A 160 -6.41 -5.07 1.17
CA TYR A 160 -5.82 -3.73 1.06
C TYR A 160 -6.55 -2.89 0.00
N PRO A 161 -7.75 -2.36 0.29
CA PRO A 161 -8.57 -1.64 -0.70
C PRO A 161 -7.88 -0.44 -1.35
N ILE A 162 -6.90 0.16 -0.67
CA ILE A 162 -6.11 1.29 -1.18
C ILE A 162 -5.33 0.92 -2.45
N LEU A 163 -4.98 -0.36 -2.65
CA LEU A 163 -4.23 -0.82 -3.83
C LEU A 163 -5.03 -0.66 -5.13
N ALA A 164 -6.35 -0.63 -5.08
CA ALA A 164 -7.19 -0.41 -6.25
C ALA A 164 -6.97 0.99 -6.85
N PHE A 165 -6.59 1.97 -6.03
CA PHE A 165 -6.33 3.35 -6.44
C PHE A 165 -4.88 3.59 -6.90
N TYR A 166 -3.99 2.61 -6.72
CA TYR A 166 -2.60 2.72 -7.17
C TYR A 166 -2.52 2.46 -8.66
N ARG A 167 -2.16 3.52 -9.41
CA ARG A 167 -1.91 3.44 -10.85
C ARG A 167 -0.62 2.64 -11.12
N SER A 168 -0.59 1.93 -12.25
CA SER A 168 0.63 1.29 -12.75
C SER A 168 1.72 2.34 -13.02
N GLN A 169 2.98 1.97 -12.78
CA GLN A 169 4.13 2.88 -12.93
C GLN A 169 4.56 3.08 -14.40
N HIS A 170 4.12 2.20 -15.29
CA HIS A 170 4.47 2.28 -16.71
C HIS A 170 3.31 2.85 -17.52
N ASP A 171 3.66 3.65 -18.53
CA ASP A 171 2.68 4.19 -19.46
C ASP A 171 2.00 3.07 -20.24
N GLN A 172 0.70 3.20 -20.46
CA GLN A 172 -0.16 2.23 -21.14
C GLN A 172 -0.35 0.89 -20.42
N GLN A 173 0.20 0.70 -19.22
CA GLN A 173 -0.05 -0.46 -18.39
C GLN A 173 -1.16 -0.20 -17.37
N SER A 174 -2.03 -1.18 -17.18
CA SER A 174 -3.10 -1.14 -16.20
C SER A 174 -3.49 -2.57 -15.83
N TRP A 175 -3.70 -2.81 -14.53
CA TRP A 175 -4.20 -4.10 -14.05
C TRP A 175 -5.56 -4.45 -14.70
N LEU A 176 -6.40 -3.44 -14.95
CA LEU A 176 -7.70 -3.62 -15.60
C LEU A 176 -7.54 -4.03 -17.05
N SER A 177 -6.63 -3.38 -17.80
CA SER A 177 -6.32 -3.74 -19.19
C SER A 177 -5.76 -5.16 -19.29
N ALA A 178 -4.86 -5.54 -18.39
CA ALA A 178 -4.29 -6.88 -18.33
C ALA A 178 -5.38 -7.94 -18.06
N LEU A 179 -6.22 -7.70 -17.05
CA LEU A 179 -7.32 -8.60 -16.70
C LEU A 179 -8.32 -8.74 -17.87
N THR A 180 -8.69 -7.64 -18.51
CA THR A 180 -9.59 -7.64 -19.68
C THR A 180 -8.99 -8.45 -20.82
N ALA A 181 -7.70 -8.26 -21.16
CA ALA A 181 -7.03 -9.02 -22.22
C ALA A 181 -7.05 -10.53 -21.95
N ILE A 182 -6.84 -10.96 -20.72
CA ILE A 182 -6.91 -12.36 -20.32
C ILE A 182 -8.35 -12.90 -20.42
N LEU A 183 -9.35 -12.18 -19.90
CA LEU A 183 -10.75 -12.59 -19.97
C LEU A 183 -11.24 -12.73 -21.42
N ASP A 184 -10.90 -11.76 -22.27
CA ASP A 184 -11.21 -11.81 -23.70
C ASP A 184 -10.52 -12.98 -24.40
N THR A 185 -9.27 -13.28 -24.02
CA THR A 185 -8.54 -14.46 -24.54
C THR A 185 -9.25 -15.76 -24.16
N CYS A 186 -9.68 -15.89 -22.91
CA CYS A 186 -10.46 -17.04 -22.45
C CYS A 186 -11.80 -17.16 -23.21
N ALA A 187 -12.51 -16.04 -23.38
CA ALA A 187 -13.80 -16.03 -24.09
C ALA A 187 -13.65 -16.45 -25.56
N ILE A 188 -12.67 -15.89 -26.27
CA ILE A 188 -12.37 -16.26 -27.68
C ILE A 188 -11.92 -17.71 -27.76
N GLY A 189 -11.06 -18.14 -26.84
CA GLY A 189 -10.58 -19.52 -26.76
C GLY A 189 -11.73 -20.52 -26.61
N ARG A 190 -12.66 -20.27 -25.70
CA ARG A 190 -13.86 -21.13 -25.54
C ARG A 190 -14.73 -21.18 -26.77
N LEU A 191 -14.87 -20.08 -27.50
CA LEU A 191 -15.69 -20.07 -28.73
C LEU A 191 -15.04 -20.77 -29.92
N ARG A 192 -13.72 -20.63 -30.08
CA ARG A 192 -13.01 -21.14 -31.24
C ARG A 192 -12.43 -22.55 -31.04
N PHE A 193 -12.03 -22.91 -29.84
CA PHE A 193 -11.30 -24.12 -29.50
C PHE A 193 -12.07 -25.09 -28.60
N ALA A 194 -13.39 -24.89 -28.42
CA ALA A 194 -14.24 -25.73 -27.56
C ALA A 194 -14.11 -27.24 -27.82
N ASN A 195 -13.72 -27.63 -29.02
CA ASN A 195 -13.57 -29.05 -29.44
C ASN A 195 -12.10 -29.54 -29.41
N SER A 196 -11.14 -28.70 -29.02
CA SER A 196 -9.74 -29.14 -28.91
C SER A 196 -9.46 -29.73 -27.51
N PRO A 197 -8.70 -30.86 -27.45
CA PRO A 197 -8.40 -31.52 -26.16
C PRO A 197 -7.68 -30.63 -25.15
N GLU A 198 -6.99 -29.62 -25.64
CA GLU A 198 -6.18 -28.70 -24.86
C GLU A 198 -7.02 -27.67 -24.04
N TRP A 199 -8.25 -27.39 -24.52
CA TRP A 199 -9.18 -26.46 -23.88
C TRP A 199 -10.26 -27.11 -23.03
N GLN A 200 -10.29 -28.44 -22.97
CA GLN A 200 -11.26 -29.23 -22.19
C GLN A 200 -10.74 -29.58 -20.78
N LYS A 201 -9.49 -29.24 -20.46
CA LYS A 201 -8.85 -29.46 -19.17
C LYS A 201 -8.89 -28.18 -18.31
#